data_4a10b6f60174e150cc93edd1d7ec490b
#
_entry.id   4a10b6f60174e150cc93edd1d7ec490b
#
_cell.length_a   1.000
_cell.length_b   1.000
_cell.length_c   1.000
_cell.angle_alpha   90.00
_cell.angle_beta   90.00
_cell.angle_gamma   90.00
#
_symmetry.space_group_name_H-M   'P 1'
#
loop_
_entity.id
_entity.type
_entity.pdbx_description
1 polymer ?
#
loop_
_entity_poly.entity_id
_entity_poly.type
_entity_poly.pdbx_seq_one_letter_code
_entity_poly.pdbx_strand_id
1 'polypeptide(L)'
;VKLIDSLSLVVIKDGSINNLATNNLQKVDKIKDILLSIFEGNALIYFENVDCYLLGDVKKYPSRSISSPEVERSVRGSKDGFNESIADNIALIRRRIKDERLMIKSFVVSSDSKMLVTMMYMNDYCPKEIIDQLSLKIKNVKLQSLIMSESALKETIFKQQKLLTPLVRYTERPDVASINLINGKCILL
;
A
#
# COMPACT_ATOMS: atom_id res chain seq x y z
N VAL A 1 0.34 4.26 21.11
CA VAL A 1 0.82 4.54 22.48
C VAL A 1 1.73 5.77 22.45
N LYS A 2 2.86 5.76 21.72
CA LYS A 2 3.79 6.91 21.67
C LYS A 2 3.15 8.24 21.19
N LEU A 3 2.16 8.18 20.32
CA LEU A 3 1.49 9.38 19.81
C LEU A 3 0.58 10.00 20.88
N ILE A 4 -0.11 9.17 21.67
CA ILE A 4 -0.98 9.61 22.77
C ILE A 4 -0.15 10.26 23.87
N ASP A 5 1.01 9.68 24.20
CA ASP A 5 1.93 10.26 25.18
C ASP A 5 2.47 11.64 24.71
N SER A 6 2.70 11.79 23.41
CA SER A 6 3.14 13.07 22.82
C SER A 6 2.03 14.12 22.83
N LEU A 7 0.76 13.71 22.64
CA LEU A 7 -0.38 14.64 22.68
C LEU A 7 -0.67 15.17 24.08
N SER A 8 -0.34 14.42 25.14
CA SER A 8 -0.50 14.88 26.53
C SER A 8 0.39 16.09 26.87
N LEU A 9 1.43 16.33 26.07
CA LEU A 9 2.35 17.47 26.22
C LEU A 9 1.94 18.70 25.39
N VAL A 10 0.86 18.59 24.61
CA VAL A 10 0.36 19.73 23.80
C VAL A 10 -0.46 20.64 24.70
N VAL A 11 0.04 21.83 24.98
CA VAL A 11 -0.68 22.84 25.76
C VAL A 11 -1.48 23.74 24.83
N ILE A 12 -2.81 23.73 24.98
CA ILE A 12 -3.72 24.60 24.27
C ILE A 12 -3.95 25.83 25.16
N LYS A 13 -3.49 27.00 24.72
CA LYS A 13 -3.80 28.28 25.35
C LYS A 13 -4.40 29.23 24.31
N ASP A 14 -5.50 29.90 24.69
CA ASP A 14 -6.14 30.96 23.91
C ASP A 14 -6.44 30.58 22.45
N GLY A 15 -6.88 29.33 22.21
CA GLY A 15 -7.19 28.84 20.87
C GLY A 15 -5.95 28.60 19.99
N SER A 16 -4.75 28.71 20.53
CA SER A 16 -3.52 28.39 19.80
C SER A 16 -2.75 27.23 20.46
N ILE A 17 -2.09 26.43 19.66
CA ILE A 17 -1.21 25.36 20.15
C ILE A 17 0.18 25.96 20.35
N ASN A 18 0.53 26.17 21.61
CA ASN A 18 1.83 26.64 22.00
C ASN A 18 2.66 25.47 22.57
N ASN A 19 3.94 25.42 22.23
CA ASN A 19 4.89 24.40 22.68
C ASN A 19 4.60 22.97 22.17
N LEU A 20 4.91 22.75 20.90
CA LEU A 20 5.16 21.39 20.39
C LEU A 20 6.48 20.89 20.97
N ALA A 21 6.43 20.42 22.22
CA ALA A 21 7.63 19.98 22.94
C ALA A 21 8.20 18.64 22.46
N THR A 22 7.63 18.07 21.41
CA THR A 22 8.04 16.77 20.86
C THR A 22 8.46 16.91 19.40
N ASN A 23 9.63 16.40 19.07
CA ASN A 23 10.16 16.34 17.70
C ASN A 23 9.29 15.54 16.71
N ASN A 24 8.20 14.93 17.18
CA ASN A 24 7.34 14.05 16.41
C ASN A 24 6.02 14.70 15.93
N LEU A 25 5.76 15.94 16.32
CA LEU A 25 4.55 16.67 15.92
C LEU A 25 4.93 17.95 15.19
N GLN A 26 4.30 18.20 14.05
CA GLN A 26 4.51 19.38 13.23
C GLN A 26 3.17 20.04 12.92
N LYS A 27 3.10 21.36 13.07
CA LYS A 27 1.94 22.15 12.63
C LYS A 27 2.04 22.37 11.14
N VAL A 28 0.92 22.16 10.41
CA VAL A 28 0.85 22.35 8.97
C VAL A 28 -0.43 23.08 8.60
N ASP A 29 -0.28 24.09 7.73
CA ASP A 29 -1.40 24.94 7.30
C ASP A 29 -1.81 24.69 5.84
N LYS A 30 -0.93 24.03 5.05
CA LYS A 30 -1.21 23.80 3.61
C LYS A 30 -1.74 22.40 3.35
N ILE A 31 -2.92 22.32 2.72
CA ILE A 31 -3.57 21.05 2.40
C ILE A 31 -2.67 20.11 1.55
N LYS A 32 -1.91 20.65 0.60
CA LYS A 32 -1.01 19.84 -0.24
C LYS A 32 0.09 19.16 0.58
N ASP A 33 0.66 19.88 1.55
CA ASP A 33 1.71 19.34 2.42
C ASP A 33 1.15 18.31 3.39
N ILE A 34 -0.11 18.50 3.84
CA ILE A 34 -0.86 17.54 4.65
C ILE A 34 -1.05 16.23 3.89
N LEU A 35 -1.55 16.29 2.64
CA LEU A 35 -1.77 15.10 1.82
C LEU A 35 -0.47 14.33 1.57
N LEU A 36 0.59 15.02 1.17
CA LEU A 36 1.88 14.39 0.95
C LEU A 36 2.40 13.69 2.22
N SER A 37 2.29 14.36 3.36
CA SER A 37 2.72 13.83 4.65
C SER A 37 1.92 12.59 5.07
N ILE A 38 0.60 12.57 4.82
CA ILE A 38 -0.24 11.38 5.07
C ILE A 38 0.25 10.20 4.20
N PHE A 39 0.52 10.43 2.92
CA PHE A 39 1.05 9.39 2.03
C PHE A 39 2.47 8.95 2.38
N GLU A 40 3.22 9.78 3.11
CA GLU A 40 4.50 9.39 3.70
C GLU A 40 4.37 8.54 4.96
N GLY A 41 3.16 8.35 5.48
CA GLY A 41 2.87 7.55 6.67
C GLY A 41 2.83 8.35 7.97
N ASN A 42 2.60 9.67 7.89
CA ASN A 42 2.28 10.48 9.06
C ASN A 42 0.78 10.40 9.37
N ALA A 43 0.41 10.57 10.63
CA ALA A 43 -0.97 10.71 11.05
C ALA A 43 -1.35 12.20 11.10
N LEU A 44 -2.54 12.53 10.58
CA LEU A 44 -3.14 13.84 10.73
C LEU A 44 -4.02 13.85 11.99
N ILE A 45 -3.83 14.87 12.83
CA ILE A 45 -4.61 15.12 14.01
C ILE A 45 -5.25 16.50 13.86
N TYR A 46 -6.55 16.54 13.94
CA TYR A 46 -7.33 17.77 13.87
C TYR A 46 -8.01 18.05 15.21
N PHE A 47 -7.92 19.28 15.67
CA PHE A 47 -8.61 19.76 16.85
C PHE A 47 -9.68 20.76 16.45
N GLU A 48 -10.95 20.39 16.59
CA GLU A 48 -12.10 21.17 16.15
C GLU A 48 -12.14 22.57 16.77
N ASN A 49 -11.75 22.70 18.06
CA ASN A 49 -11.83 23.97 18.78
C ASN A 49 -10.66 24.93 18.51
N VAL A 50 -9.64 24.51 17.80
CA VAL A 50 -8.39 25.27 17.61
C VAL A 50 -8.10 25.56 16.15
N ASP A 51 -8.85 24.97 15.23
CA ASP A 51 -8.68 25.02 13.79
C ASP A 51 -7.20 24.82 13.38
N CYS A 52 -6.61 23.78 13.92
CA CYS A 52 -5.20 23.48 13.76
C CYS A 52 -4.98 22.03 13.34
N TYR A 53 -4.10 21.85 12.36
CA TYR A 53 -3.68 20.55 11.86
C TYR A 53 -2.29 20.20 12.38
N LEU A 54 -2.17 19.05 13.04
CA LEU A 54 -0.90 18.51 13.48
C LEU A 54 -0.59 17.21 12.73
N LEU A 55 0.64 17.09 12.27
CA LEU A 55 1.19 15.86 11.70
C LEU A 55 2.06 15.15 12.72
N GLY A 56 1.71 13.91 13.02
CA GLY A 56 2.52 13.04 13.88
C GLY A 56 3.23 11.97 13.07
N ASP A 57 4.53 11.78 13.31
CA ASP A 57 5.28 10.70 12.69
C ASP A 57 4.93 9.36 13.34
N VAL A 58 4.17 8.55 12.62
CA VAL A 58 3.76 7.18 13.01
C VAL A 58 4.34 6.13 12.06
N LYS A 59 5.31 6.52 11.24
CA LYS A 59 5.92 5.63 10.25
C LYS A 59 6.48 4.38 10.90
N LYS A 60 5.95 3.25 10.51
CA LYS A 60 6.48 1.95 10.88
C LYS A 60 6.76 1.16 9.63
N TYR A 61 7.95 1.32 9.10
CA TYR A 61 8.37 0.50 7.96
C TYR A 61 8.88 -0.85 8.44
N PRO A 62 8.57 -1.94 7.74
CA PRO A 62 9.17 -3.23 8.02
C PRO A 62 10.70 -3.11 7.84
N SER A 63 11.45 -3.27 8.92
CA SER A 63 12.91 -3.06 8.89
C SER A 63 13.72 -4.32 9.13
N ARG A 64 13.12 -5.35 9.75
CA ARG A 64 13.86 -6.55 10.18
C ARG A 64 13.44 -7.86 9.51
N SER A 65 12.32 -7.89 8.78
CA SER A 65 11.80 -9.08 8.10
C SER A 65 11.81 -8.97 6.58
N ILE A 66 12.51 -7.98 6.02
CA ILE A 66 12.63 -7.84 4.58
C ILE A 66 13.64 -8.86 4.11
N SER A 67 13.16 -9.97 3.55
CA SER A 67 14.01 -10.94 2.86
C SER A 67 14.56 -10.34 1.57
N SER A 68 15.76 -10.73 1.19
CA SER A 68 16.25 -10.45 -0.16
C SER A 68 15.54 -11.39 -1.14
N PRO A 69 15.21 -10.93 -2.36
CA PRO A 69 14.61 -11.78 -3.39
C PRO A 69 15.49 -13.02 -3.61
N GLU A 70 14.89 -14.21 -3.63
CA GLU A 70 15.64 -15.46 -3.82
C GLU A 70 15.95 -15.70 -5.30
N VAL A 71 14.98 -15.42 -6.16
CA VAL A 71 15.04 -15.70 -7.60
C VAL A 71 15.54 -14.49 -8.40
N GLU A 72 15.15 -13.29 -8.03
CA GLU A 72 15.49 -12.04 -8.76
C GLU A 72 16.54 -11.22 -8.02
N ARG A 73 17.68 -11.80 -7.63
CA ARG A 73 18.74 -11.08 -6.91
C ARG A 73 19.29 -9.90 -7.71
N SER A 74 19.25 -8.71 -7.12
CA SER A 74 19.86 -7.51 -7.71
C SER A 74 21.35 -7.44 -7.34
N VAL A 75 22.21 -7.29 -8.35
CA VAL A 75 23.65 -7.05 -8.14
C VAL A 75 23.88 -5.61 -7.64
N ARG A 76 23.08 -4.66 -8.09
CA ARG A 76 23.08 -3.25 -7.65
C ARG A 76 21.64 -2.78 -7.47
N GLY A 77 21.34 -2.09 -6.37
CA GLY A 77 20.02 -1.51 -6.09
C GLY A 77 19.37 -2.03 -4.81
N SER A 78 18.05 -1.88 -4.72
CA SER A 78 17.27 -2.32 -3.56
C SER A 78 17.35 -3.84 -3.40
N LYS A 79 17.63 -4.28 -2.19
CA LYS A 79 17.65 -5.70 -1.81
C LYS A 79 16.34 -6.14 -1.16
N ASP A 80 15.35 -5.23 -1.12
CA ASP A 80 14.05 -5.54 -0.52
C ASP A 80 13.30 -6.53 -1.41
N GLY A 81 12.74 -7.57 -0.81
CA GLY A 81 11.84 -8.53 -1.42
C GLY A 81 10.45 -8.48 -0.81
N PHE A 82 9.46 -8.94 -1.55
CA PHE A 82 8.14 -9.20 -1.00
C PHE A 82 8.20 -10.40 -0.04
N ASN A 83 7.33 -10.39 0.96
CA ASN A 83 7.15 -11.46 1.93
C ASN A 83 5.69 -11.91 1.98
N GLU A 84 5.34 -12.81 2.89
CA GLU A 84 3.99 -13.36 3.04
C GLU A 84 2.98 -12.35 3.63
N SER A 85 3.46 -11.25 4.19
CA SER A 85 2.61 -10.21 4.77
C SER A 85 2.15 -9.21 3.73
N ILE A 86 0.87 -9.25 3.36
CA ILE A 86 0.26 -8.28 2.43
C ILE A 86 0.46 -6.84 2.93
N ALA A 87 0.34 -6.60 4.25
CA ALA A 87 0.51 -5.27 4.83
C ALA A 87 1.94 -4.74 4.62
N ASP A 88 2.96 -5.59 4.81
CA ASP A 88 4.35 -5.23 4.59
C ASP A 88 4.62 -4.96 3.11
N ASN A 89 4.07 -5.79 2.22
CA ASN A 89 4.20 -5.64 0.79
C ASN A 89 3.58 -4.32 0.28
N ILE A 90 2.40 -3.96 0.79
CA ILE A 90 1.77 -2.67 0.52
C ILE A 90 2.67 -1.53 1.02
N ALA A 91 3.21 -1.64 2.23
CA ALA A 91 4.10 -0.62 2.80
C ALA A 91 5.38 -0.43 1.97
N LEU A 92 5.97 -1.52 1.44
CA LEU A 92 7.13 -1.47 0.56
C LEU A 92 6.84 -0.73 -0.76
N ILE A 93 5.64 -0.90 -1.33
CA ILE A 93 5.21 -0.16 -2.52
C ILE A 93 4.91 1.29 -2.18
N ARG A 94 4.17 1.56 -1.10
CA ARG A 94 3.85 2.93 -0.63
C ARG A 94 5.10 3.75 -0.31
N ARG A 95 6.14 3.13 0.23
CA ARG A 95 7.43 3.78 0.48
C ARG A 95 8.08 4.32 -0.80
N ARG A 96 7.81 3.69 -1.95
CA ARG A 96 8.36 4.08 -3.26
C ARG A 96 7.42 5.01 -4.02
N ILE A 97 6.12 4.80 -3.90
CA ILE A 97 5.08 5.58 -4.58
C ILE A 97 4.30 6.35 -3.52
N LYS A 98 4.70 7.61 -3.30
CA LYS A 98 4.05 8.54 -2.38
C LYS A 98 3.05 9.42 -3.13
N ASP A 99 2.10 8.78 -3.80
CA ASP A 99 1.13 9.42 -4.68
C ASP A 99 -0.29 9.02 -4.27
N GLU A 100 -1.19 10.00 -4.20
CA GLU A 100 -2.60 9.82 -3.87
C GLU A 100 -3.35 8.96 -4.88
N ARG A 101 -2.87 8.93 -6.13
CA ARG A 101 -3.46 8.13 -7.21
C ARG A 101 -3.18 6.63 -7.09
N LEU A 102 -2.30 6.21 -6.18
CA LEU A 102 -2.08 4.80 -5.91
C LEU A 102 -3.27 4.21 -5.14
N MET A 103 -4.10 3.48 -5.85
CA MET A 103 -5.30 2.83 -5.32
C MET A 103 -4.99 1.40 -4.88
N ILE A 104 -5.63 1.00 -3.78
CA ILE A 104 -5.51 -0.33 -3.19
C ILE A 104 -6.92 -0.86 -2.97
N LYS A 105 -7.25 -2.00 -3.59
CA LYS A 105 -8.53 -2.69 -3.42
C LYS A 105 -8.28 -4.11 -2.94
N SER A 106 -8.84 -4.45 -1.80
CA SER A 106 -8.75 -5.80 -1.24
C SER A 106 -10.03 -6.59 -1.46
N PHE A 107 -9.89 -7.84 -1.85
CA PHE A 107 -10.98 -8.77 -2.11
C PHE A 107 -10.77 -10.02 -1.26
N VAL A 108 -11.85 -10.50 -0.66
CA VAL A 108 -11.86 -11.80 -0.01
C VAL A 108 -12.28 -12.83 -1.04
N VAL A 109 -11.37 -13.73 -1.39
CA VAL A 109 -11.61 -14.83 -2.33
C VAL A 109 -11.63 -16.13 -1.55
N SER A 110 -12.62 -16.97 -1.71
CA SER A 110 -12.89 -18.19 -0.96
C SER A 110 -13.82 -17.99 0.24
N SER A 111 -14.79 -18.91 0.33
CA SER A 111 -15.76 -18.96 1.43
C SER A 111 -15.13 -19.47 2.72
N ASP A 112 -14.23 -20.44 2.62
CA ASP A 112 -13.73 -21.20 3.75
C ASP A 112 -12.41 -20.65 4.31
N SER A 113 -11.44 -20.36 3.46
CA SER A 113 -10.12 -19.85 3.88
C SER A 113 -10.06 -18.34 4.04
N LYS A 114 -11.09 -17.60 3.56
CA LYS A 114 -11.13 -16.12 3.58
C LYS A 114 -9.81 -15.47 3.11
N MET A 115 -9.22 -16.05 2.05
CA MET A 115 -7.97 -15.55 1.50
C MET A 115 -8.15 -14.12 0.98
N LEU A 116 -7.20 -13.26 1.32
CA LEU A 116 -7.18 -11.87 0.89
C LEU A 116 -6.34 -11.74 -0.39
N VAL A 117 -6.90 -11.14 -1.41
CA VAL A 117 -6.18 -10.74 -2.62
C VAL A 117 -6.25 -9.21 -2.72
N THR A 118 -5.11 -8.58 -2.82
CA THR A 118 -5.02 -7.13 -2.91
C THR A 118 -4.59 -6.70 -4.30
N MET A 119 -5.45 -5.91 -4.95
CA MET A 119 -5.18 -5.31 -6.25
C MET A 119 -4.67 -3.89 -6.05
N MET A 120 -3.53 -3.56 -6.65
CA MET A 120 -2.95 -2.22 -6.64
C MET A 120 -2.84 -1.69 -8.08
N TYR A 121 -3.15 -0.43 -8.27
CA TYR A 121 -3.03 0.27 -9.56
C TYR A 121 -2.91 1.78 -9.35
N MET A 122 -2.32 2.47 -10.34
CA MET A 122 -2.35 3.94 -10.38
C MET A 122 -3.65 4.39 -11.05
N ASN A 123 -4.44 5.19 -10.33
CA ASN A 123 -5.65 5.81 -10.91
C ASN A 123 -5.41 6.54 -12.21
N ASP A 124 -5.76 7.07 -13.00
CA ASP A 124 -5.41 7.83 -14.23
C ASP A 124 -4.38 7.18 -15.18
N TYR A 125 -3.55 6.22 -14.72
CA TYR A 125 -2.56 5.53 -15.56
C TYR A 125 -3.03 4.15 -16.01
N CYS A 126 -3.73 3.42 -15.14
CA CYS A 126 -4.28 2.12 -15.47
C CYS A 126 -5.63 2.27 -16.17
N PRO A 127 -5.86 1.66 -17.35
CA PRO A 127 -7.14 1.71 -18.03
C PRO A 127 -8.28 1.15 -17.15
N LYS A 128 -9.40 1.89 -17.10
CA LYS A 128 -10.57 1.50 -16.28
C LYS A 128 -11.12 0.13 -16.66
N GLU A 129 -11.10 -0.19 -17.93
CA GLU A 129 -11.56 -1.48 -18.45
C GLU A 129 -10.79 -2.65 -17.85
N ILE A 130 -9.47 -2.49 -17.65
CA ILE A 130 -8.62 -3.51 -17.02
C ILE A 130 -8.97 -3.64 -15.54
N ILE A 131 -9.14 -2.51 -14.84
CA ILE A 131 -9.49 -2.48 -13.41
C ILE A 131 -10.84 -3.19 -13.18
N ASP A 132 -11.84 -2.86 -14.00
CA ASP A 132 -13.18 -3.41 -13.86
C ASP A 132 -13.23 -4.90 -14.22
N GLN A 133 -12.58 -5.31 -15.31
CA GLN A 133 -12.47 -6.70 -15.71
C GLN A 133 -11.75 -7.55 -14.66
N LEU A 134 -10.63 -7.08 -14.12
CA LEU A 134 -9.92 -7.80 -13.06
C LEU A 134 -10.72 -7.85 -11.77
N SER A 135 -11.35 -6.75 -11.37
CA SER A 135 -12.22 -6.70 -10.19
C SER A 135 -13.38 -7.70 -10.30
N LEU A 136 -14.02 -7.76 -11.47
CA LEU A 136 -15.10 -8.72 -11.73
C LEU A 136 -14.60 -10.16 -11.70
N LYS A 137 -13.47 -10.43 -12.33
CA LYS A 137 -12.87 -11.78 -12.36
C LYS A 137 -12.50 -12.24 -10.94
N ILE A 138 -11.86 -11.39 -10.14
CA ILE A 138 -11.48 -11.72 -8.76
C ILE A 138 -12.73 -12.00 -7.91
N LYS A 139 -13.77 -11.17 -8.01
CA LYS A 139 -15.04 -11.37 -7.28
C LYS A 139 -15.75 -12.66 -7.65
N ASN A 140 -15.61 -13.10 -8.91
CA ASN A 140 -16.24 -14.31 -9.42
C ASN A 140 -15.41 -15.58 -9.17
N VAL A 141 -14.25 -15.46 -8.54
CA VAL A 141 -13.45 -16.61 -8.11
C VAL A 141 -14.20 -17.34 -7.00
N LYS A 142 -14.92 -18.42 -7.34
CA LYS A 142 -15.59 -19.32 -6.39
C LYS A 142 -14.67 -20.50 -6.13
N LEU A 143 -13.84 -20.40 -5.11
CA LEU A 143 -12.96 -21.49 -4.71
C LEU A 143 -13.42 -22.02 -3.36
N GLN A 144 -13.84 -23.27 -3.33
CA GLN A 144 -14.48 -23.89 -2.16
C GLN A 144 -13.51 -24.25 -1.06
N SER A 145 -12.36 -24.51 -1.16
CA SER A 145 -11.32 -24.65 -0.16
C SER A 145 -9.97 -24.72 -0.85
N LEU A 146 -9.07 -23.85 -0.44
CA LEU A 146 -7.76 -23.92 -1.06
C LEU A 146 -6.65 -23.37 -0.19
N ILE A 147 -5.70 -24.23 -0.02
CA ILE A 147 -4.30 -23.90 -0.06
C ILE A 147 -4.03 -23.46 -1.50
N MET A 148 -4.35 -22.20 -1.85
CA MET A 148 -4.14 -21.71 -3.22
C MET A 148 -2.68 -21.38 -3.42
N SER A 149 -2.10 -22.09 -4.36
CA SER A 149 -0.89 -21.57 -5.00
C SER A 149 -1.26 -20.39 -5.90
N GLU A 150 -0.35 -19.43 -6.08
CA GLU A 150 -0.47 -18.32 -7.04
C GLU A 150 -0.91 -18.80 -8.42
N SER A 151 -0.47 -19.99 -8.82
CA SER A 151 -0.82 -20.65 -10.06
C SER A 151 -2.33 -20.92 -10.22
N ALA A 152 -3.01 -21.37 -9.18
CA ALA A 152 -4.45 -21.64 -9.23
C ALA A 152 -5.26 -20.35 -9.34
N LEU A 153 -4.83 -19.27 -8.66
CA LEU A 153 -5.44 -17.94 -8.82
C LEU A 153 -5.29 -17.44 -10.25
N LYS A 154 -4.08 -17.57 -10.81
CA LYS A 154 -3.79 -17.18 -12.21
C LYS A 154 -4.66 -17.94 -13.20
N GLU A 155 -4.75 -19.27 -13.10
CA GLU A 155 -5.56 -20.08 -14.00
C GLU A 155 -7.05 -19.70 -13.92
N THR A 156 -7.54 -19.39 -12.73
CA THR A 156 -8.94 -19.00 -12.54
C THR A 156 -9.22 -17.60 -13.10
N ILE A 157 -8.35 -16.63 -12.88
CA ILE A 157 -8.54 -15.25 -13.36
C ILE A 157 -8.29 -15.14 -14.86
N PHE A 158 -7.28 -15.82 -15.40
CA PHE A 158 -6.83 -15.62 -16.79
C PHE A 158 -7.17 -16.80 -17.72
N LYS A 159 -8.05 -17.72 -17.35
CA LYS A 159 -8.47 -18.87 -18.17
C LYS A 159 -7.56 -19.08 -19.38
N GLN A 160 -6.86 -20.19 -19.45
CA GLN A 160 -5.81 -20.48 -20.44
C GLN A 160 -6.17 -20.00 -21.86
N GLN A 161 -5.81 -18.78 -22.21
CA GLN A 161 -5.73 -18.40 -23.59
C GLN A 161 -4.34 -18.86 -24.07
N LYS A 162 -4.30 -19.66 -25.14
CA LYS A 162 -3.06 -20.03 -25.83
C LYS A 162 -2.48 -18.79 -26.51
N LEU A 163 -1.92 -17.88 -25.71
CA LEU A 163 -1.24 -16.68 -26.20
C LEU A 163 0.24 -16.96 -26.27
N LEU A 164 0.88 -16.50 -27.32
CA LEU A 164 2.34 -16.56 -27.52
C LEU A 164 3.12 -15.79 -26.43
N THR A 165 2.49 -14.79 -25.81
CA THR A 165 3.09 -13.99 -24.75
C THR A 165 2.33 -14.16 -23.45
N PRO A 166 3.01 -14.33 -22.29
CA PRO A 166 2.35 -14.44 -21.01
C PRO A 166 1.67 -13.12 -20.64
N LEU A 167 0.38 -13.20 -20.24
CA LEU A 167 -0.39 -12.04 -19.78
C LEU A 167 0.03 -11.53 -18.39
N VAL A 168 0.74 -12.35 -17.64
CA VAL A 168 1.12 -12.10 -16.26
C VAL A 168 2.61 -12.32 -16.09
N ARG A 169 3.25 -11.38 -15.41
CA ARG A 169 4.64 -11.51 -14.96
C ARG A 169 4.66 -11.59 -13.44
N TYR A 170 5.48 -12.47 -12.91
CA TYR A 170 5.77 -12.54 -11.47
C TYR A 170 7.01 -11.72 -11.14
N THR A 171 7.05 -11.18 -9.97
CA THR A 171 8.23 -10.51 -9.42
C THR A 171 8.19 -10.56 -7.89
N GLU A 172 9.33 -10.85 -7.28
CA GLU A 172 9.55 -10.74 -5.84
C GLU A 172 10.05 -9.34 -5.45
N ARG A 173 10.24 -8.45 -6.42
CA ARG A 173 10.90 -7.17 -6.24
C ARG A 173 9.91 -6.01 -6.20
N PRO A 174 9.81 -5.30 -5.05
CA PRO A 174 8.96 -4.13 -4.90
C PRO A 174 9.34 -2.96 -5.82
N ASP A 175 10.60 -2.81 -6.21
CA ASP A 175 11.04 -1.77 -7.13
C ASP A 175 10.53 -2.03 -8.55
N VAL A 176 10.60 -3.27 -9.03
CA VAL A 176 10.05 -3.68 -10.32
C VAL A 176 8.53 -3.52 -10.34
N ALA A 177 7.86 -3.93 -9.27
CA ALA A 177 6.43 -3.75 -9.08
C ALA A 177 6.03 -2.28 -9.16
N SER A 178 6.73 -1.40 -8.45
CA SER A 178 6.46 0.04 -8.43
C SER A 178 6.61 0.69 -9.81
N ILE A 179 7.64 0.33 -10.57
CA ILE A 179 7.83 0.80 -11.96
C ILE A 179 6.66 0.36 -12.84
N ASN A 180 6.20 -0.89 -12.70
CA ASN A 180 5.07 -1.38 -13.49
C ASN A 180 3.75 -0.68 -13.14
N LEU A 181 3.53 -0.31 -11.87
CA LEU A 181 2.38 0.51 -11.45
C LEU A 181 2.40 1.88 -12.12
N ILE A 182 3.55 2.57 -12.10
CA ILE A 182 3.71 3.89 -12.73
C ILE A 182 3.50 3.80 -14.26
N ASN A 183 3.85 2.66 -14.87
CA ASN A 183 3.61 2.38 -16.28
C ASN A 183 2.15 1.94 -16.59
N GLY A 184 1.21 2.14 -15.68
CA GLY A 184 -0.21 1.87 -15.88
C GLY A 184 -0.60 0.40 -15.79
N LYS A 185 0.25 -0.47 -15.23
CA LYS A 185 -0.12 -1.87 -15.00
C LYS A 185 -0.80 -2.04 -13.65
N CYS A 186 -1.56 -3.13 -13.52
CA CYS A 186 -2.20 -3.55 -12.30
C CYS A 186 -1.38 -4.68 -11.64
N ILE A 187 -1.26 -4.65 -10.31
CA ILE A 187 -0.55 -5.67 -9.53
C ILE A 187 -1.54 -6.37 -8.62
N LEU A 188 -1.34 -7.67 -8.45
CA LEU A 188 -2.04 -8.51 -7.47
C LEU A 188 -1.03 -9.02 -6.45
N LEU A 189 -1.36 -8.84 -5.18
CA LEU A 189 -0.64 -9.36 -4.01
C LEU A 189 -1.50 -10.36 -3.28
#